data_6feda571cb960df57e7f181312fc1e6e
#
_entry.id   6feda571cb960df57e7f181312fc1e6e
#
_cell.length_a   1.000
_cell.length_b   1.000
_cell.length_c   1.000
_cell.angle_alpha   90.00
_cell.angle_beta   90.00
_cell.angle_gamma   90.00
#
_symmetry.space_group_name_H-M   'P 1'
#
loop_
_entity.id
_entity.type
_entity.pdbx_description
1 polymer ?
#
loop_
_entity_poly.entity_id
_entity_poly.type
_entity_poly.pdbx_seq_one_letter_code
_entity_poly.pdbx_strand_id
1 'polypeptide(L)'
;VIDYEYAGTTDKNGNSLERLNNANLSKSQKTACVDAFCKKVKNAGYQAMVYSSSSWLEKDMDTDTLSKNYGVWMARYNTHSYVDSEKGRFYDGTLNIWQCSSRAKIDGIKTCVDLDYWYKSGGTDVVKDPKTGEWYYTVNGVMDEGYTGVAKNSNGWWRVEKGIVNFNYNGVAYNENGWWYIRGGKVDFSYT
;
A
#
# COMPACT_ATOMS: atom_id res chain seq x y z
N VAL A 1 14.29 -2.19 1.07
CA VAL A 1 13.40 -3.31 1.45
C VAL A 1 14.20 -4.35 2.20
N ILE A 2 13.65 -4.95 3.26
CA ILE A 2 14.10 -6.23 3.79
C ILE A 2 13.18 -7.30 3.24
N ASP A 3 13.77 -8.33 2.64
CA ASP A 3 13.10 -9.57 2.27
C ASP A 3 13.26 -10.54 3.45
N TYR A 4 12.16 -10.84 4.14
CA TYR A 4 12.17 -11.62 5.36
C TYR A 4 11.30 -12.86 5.21
N GLU A 5 11.90 -13.92 4.69
CA GLU A 5 11.24 -15.20 4.40
C GLU A 5 12.22 -16.39 4.47
N TYR A 6 11.69 -17.60 4.35
CA TYR A 6 12.53 -18.79 4.24
C TYR A 6 13.11 -18.92 2.82
N ALA A 7 14.39 -19.13 2.73
CA ALA A 7 15.07 -19.30 1.44
C ALA A 7 14.84 -20.67 0.78
N GLY A 8 14.31 -21.64 1.50
CA GLY A 8 14.01 -22.98 0.98
C GLY A 8 15.24 -23.80 0.55
N THR A 9 16.43 -23.45 1.04
CA THR A 9 17.67 -24.10 0.64
C THR A 9 18.03 -25.27 1.55
N THR A 10 18.53 -26.35 0.96
CA THR A 10 19.04 -27.53 1.67
C THR A 10 20.48 -27.82 1.26
N ASP A 11 21.24 -28.46 2.15
CA ASP A 11 22.54 -29.04 1.81
C ASP A 11 22.38 -30.31 0.97
N LYS A 12 23.52 -30.90 0.57
CA LYS A 12 23.57 -32.14 -0.21
C LYS A 12 22.96 -33.37 0.49
N ASN A 13 22.73 -33.29 1.79
CA ASN A 13 22.15 -34.35 2.62
C ASN A 13 20.67 -34.09 2.93
N GLY A 14 20.07 -32.97 2.39
CA GLY A 14 18.70 -32.59 2.63
C GLY A 14 18.45 -31.81 3.94
N ASN A 15 19.49 -31.43 4.68
CA ASN A 15 19.34 -30.61 5.88
C ASN A 15 19.07 -29.15 5.49
N SER A 16 18.16 -28.51 6.19
CA SER A 16 17.86 -27.10 5.95
C SER A 16 19.06 -26.20 6.24
N LEU A 17 19.43 -25.38 5.26
CA LEU A 17 20.42 -24.31 5.41
C LEU A 17 19.78 -22.99 5.85
N GLU A 18 18.50 -22.98 6.09
CA GLU A 18 17.74 -21.81 6.47
C GLU A 18 18.07 -21.33 7.88
N ARG A 19 18.85 -20.27 7.96
CA ARG A 19 19.26 -19.69 9.25
C ARG A 19 18.09 -19.24 10.10
N LEU A 20 17.06 -18.66 9.47
CA LEU A 20 15.85 -18.20 10.18
C LEU A 20 15.05 -19.35 10.79
N ASN A 21 14.89 -20.45 10.05
CA ASN A 21 14.19 -21.62 10.54
C ASN A 21 14.98 -22.26 11.68
N ASN A 22 16.29 -22.45 11.47
CA ASN A 22 17.16 -23.12 12.44
C ASN A 22 17.36 -22.27 13.73
N ALA A 23 17.19 -20.96 13.66
CA ALA A 23 17.28 -20.08 14.82
C ALA A 23 16.07 -20.16 15.75
N ASN A 24 14.97 -20.75 15.30
CA ASN A 24 13.73 -20.96 16.08
C ASN A 24 13.26 -19.70 16.83
N LEU A 25 13.27 -18.55 16.13
CA LEU A 25 12.91 -17.27 16.69
C LEU A 25 11.42 -17.16 16.99
N SER A 26 11.08 -16.59 18.12
CA SER A 26 9.72 -16.21 18.46
C SER A 26 9.22 -15.05 17.55
N LYS A 27 7.91 -14.83 17.50
CA LYS A 27 7.29 -13.71 16.78
C LYS A 27 7.91 -12.36 17.16
N SER A 28 8.11 -12.12 18.45
CA SER A 28 8.71 -10.86 18.94
C SER A 28 10.16 -10.71 18.50
N GLN A 29 10.95 -11.78 18.49
CA GLN A 29 12.33 -11.75 18.02
C GLN A 29 12.43 -11.50 16.52
N LYS A 30 11.58 -12.14 15.72
CA LYS A 30 11.47 -11.89 14.28
C LYS A 30 11.11 -10.42 14.00
N THR A 31 10.11 -9.90 14.72
CA THR A 31 9.70 -8.50 14.64
C THR A 31 10.86 -7.56 14.98
N ALA A 32 11.59 -7.85 16.05
CA ALA A 32 12.75 -7.04 16.47
C ALA A 32 13.89 -7.05 15.44
N CYS A 33 14.15 -8.17 14.76
CA CYS A 33 15.13 -8.24 13.68
C CYS A 33 14.74 -7.33 12.50
N VAL A 34 13.48 -7.40 12.09
CA VAL A 34 12.95 -6.57 11.00
C VAL A 34 12.97 -5.09 11.37
N ASP A 35 12.52 -4.75 12.59
CA ASP A 35 12.55 -3.37 13.11
C ASP A 35 13.96 -2.80 13.14
N ALA A 36 14.93 -3.56 13.65
CA ALA A 36 16.34 -3.13 13.72
C ALA A 36 16.91 -2.81 12.33
N PHE A 37 16.62 -3.64 11.32
CA PHE A 37 17.04 -3.38 9.94
C PHE A 37 16.36 -2.13 9.40
N CYS A 38 15.04 -2.07 9.46
CA CYS A 38 14.25 -0.95 8.92
C CYS A 38 14.61 0.37 9.57
N LYS A 39 14.87 0.37 10.88
CA LYS A 39 15.33 1.53 11.64
C LYS A 39 16.70 2.03 11.15
N LYS A 40 17.62 1.11 10.86
CA LYS A 40 18.93 1.46 10.31
C LYS A 40 18.81 2.11 8.94
N VAL A 41 17.97 1.55 8.07
CA VAL A 41 17.68 2.10 6.73
C VAL A 41 17.05 3.49 6.82
N LYS A 42 16.05 3.66 7.70
CA LYS A 42 15.38 4.94 7.92
C LYS A 42 16.33 6.01 8.48
N ASN A 43 17.19 5.64 9.41
CA ASN A 43 18.19 6.55 9.98
C ASN A 43 19.25 6.98 8.96
N ALA A 44 19.45 6.21 7.90
CA ALA A 44 20.31 6.57 6.78
C ALA A 44 19.60 7.45 5.73
N GLY A 45 18.36 7.92 5.99
CA GLY A 45 17.60 8.81 5.11
C GLY A 45 16.78 8.11 4.01
N TYR A 46 16.64 6.78 4.07
CA TYR A 46 15.87 6.02 3.10
C TYR A 46 14.52 5.58 3.64
N GLN A 47 13.55 5.37 2.74
CA GLN A 47 12.30 4.71 3.11
C GLN A 47 12.56 3.22 3.31
N ALA A 48 12.16 2.71 4.48
CA ALA A 48 12.25 1.30 4.80
C ALA A 48 10.94 0.58 4.50
N MET A 49 11.04 -0.67 4.03
CA MET A 49 9.90 -1.50 3.70
C MET A 49 10.20 -2.96 4.03
N VAL A 50 9.18 -3.70 4.48
CA VAL A 50 9.22 -5.12 4.77
C VAL A 50 8.52 -5.87 3.66
N TYR A 51 9.23 -6.78 3.00
CA TYR A 51 8.64 -7.77 2.08
C TYR A 51 8.56 -9.11 2.78
N SER A 52 7.42 -9.77 2.69
CA SER A 52 7.22 -11.13 3.15
C SER A 52 5.93 -11.73 2.60
N SER A 53 5.75 -13.04 2.77
CA SER A 53 4.48 -13.69 2.46
C SER A 53 3.37 -13.26 3.43
N SER A 54 2.10 -13.33 2.98
CA SER A 54 0.94 -12.99 3.84
C SER A 54 0.93 -13.78 5.15
N SER A 55 1.27 -15.08 5.09
CA SER A 55 1.30 -15.93 6.29
C SER A 55 2.34 -15.47 7.32
N TRP A 56 3.49 -14.99 6.88
CA TRP A 56 4.51 -14.44 7.76
C TRP A 56 4.11 -13.11 8.37
N LEU A 57 3.54 -12.23 7.56
CA LEU A 57 3.03 -10.93 8.03
C LEU A 57 1.93 -11.10 9.08
N GLU A 58 1.07 -12.08 8.94
CA GLU A 58 -0.02 -12.34 9.89
C GLU A 58 0.43 -13.07 11.16
N LYS A 59 1.26 -14.10 10.99
CA LYS A 59 1.54 -15.06 12.08
C LYS A 59 2.90 -14.88 12.73
N ASP A 60 3.92 -14.56 11.94
CA ASP A 60 5.32 -14.60 12.33
C ASP A 60 5.91 -13.26 12.71
N MET A 61 5.23 -12.15 12.40
CA MET A 61 5.64 -10.79 12.75
C MET A 61 4.48 -9.98 13.32
N ASP A 62 4.78 -9.01 14.18
CA ASP A 62 3.84 -7.96 14.58
C ASP A 62 3.81 -6.86 13.51
N THR A 63 3.10 -7.16 12.42
CA THR A 63 3.03 -6.28 11.27
C THR A 63 2.28 -4.99 11.57
N ASP A 64 1.32 -5.00 12.51
CA ASP A 64 0.60 -3.80 12.94
C ASP A 64 1.56 -2.78 13.58
N THR A 65 2.51 -3.24 14.35
CA THR A 65 3.55 -2.38 14.92
C THR A 65 4.54 -1.91 13.86
N LEU A 66 4.98 -2.79 12.96
CA LEU A 66 5.92 -2.44 11.90
C LEU A 66 5.34 -1.46 10.90
N SER A 67 4.08 -1.64 10.49
CA SER A 67 3.40 -0.81 9.48
C SER A 67 3.20 0.65 9.90
N LYS A 68 3.25 0.96 11.20
CA LYS A 68 3.20 2.34 11.70
C LYS A 68 4.43 3.16 11.30
N ASN A 69 5.55 2.51 11.02
CA ASN A 69 6.83 3.17 10.76
C ASN A 69 7.44 2.84 9.41
N TYR A 70 7.06 1.72 8.80
CA TYR A 70 7.67 1.17 7.59
C TYR A 70 6.61 0.74 6.60
N GLY A 71 6.96 0.73 5.32
CA GLY A 71 6.08 0.18 4.30
C GLY A 71 5.97 -1.35 4.42
N VAL A 72 4.85 -1.89 3.95
CA VAL A 72 4.60 -3.33 3.88
C VAL A 72 4.39 -3.73 2.41
N TRP A 73 5.18 -4.71 1.96
CA TRP A 73 5.07 -5.33 0.65
C TRP A 73 4.77 -6.82 0.85
N MET A 74 3.54 -7.19 0.55
CA MET A 74 3.06 -8.54 0.77
C MET A 74 3.12 -9.38 -0.49
N ALA A 75 3.66 -10.59 -0.39
CA ALA A 75 3.51 -11.62 -1.41
C ALA A 75 2.32 -12.52 -1.05
N ARG A 76 1.32 -12.54 -1.94
CA ARG A 76 0.22 -13.50 -1.88
C ARG A 76 -0.29 -13.73 -3.29
N TYR A 77 0.04 -14.86 -3.84
CA TYR A 77 -0.31 -15.20 -5.21
C TYR A 77 -1.76 -15.65 -5.31
N ASN A 78 -2.46 -15.11 -6.30
CA ASN A 78 -3.84 -15.47 -6.60
C ASN A 78 -3.93 -16.05 -8.01
N THR A 79 -4.76 -17.07 -8.18
CA THR A 79 -4.97 -17.75 -9.48
C THR A 79 -5.99 -17.06 -10.38
N HIS A 80 -6.67 -16.03 -9.89
CA HIS A 80 -7.73 -15.32 -10.61
C HIS A 80 -7.24 -14.01 -11.24
N SER A 81 -7.91 -13.56 -12.28
CA SER A 81 -7.58 -12.35 -13.01
C SER A 81 -7.51 -11.13 -12.09
N TYR A 82 -6.41 -10.43 -12.15
CA TYR A 82 -5.95 -9.38 -11.25
C TYR A 82 -6.80 -8.12 -11.26
N VAL A 83 -7.74 -8.02 -12.16
CA VAL A 83 -8.58 -6.85 -12.36
C VAL A 83 -9.57 -6.64 -11.19
N ASP A 84 -9.84 -7.69 -10.41
CA ASP A 84 -10.68 -7.65 -9.20
C ASP A 84 -9.85 -7.69 -7.91
N SER A 85 -8.76 -7.00 -7.92
CA SER A 85 -7.64 -7.06 -6.99
C SER A 85 -7.98 -6.94 -5.50
N GLU A 86 -8.93 -6.13 -5.12
CA GLU A 86 -9.26 -5.95 -3.71
C GLU A 86 -9.85 -7.20 -3.06
N LYS A 87 -10.67 -7.96 -3.79
CA LYS A 87 -11.23 -9.22 -3.30
C LYS A 87 -10.21 -10.34 -3.16
N GLY A 88 -9.11 -10.28 -3.92
CA GLY A 88 -8.02 -11.28 -3.88
C GLY A 88 -6.96 -10.99 -2.83
N ARG A 89 -6.97 -9.82 -2.23
CA ARG A 89 -5.96 -9.37 -1.28
C ARG A 89 -5.98 -10.18 0.02
N PHE A 90 -7.15 -10.53 0.54
CA PHE A 90 -7.37 -11.34 1.77
C PHE A 90 -6.43 -10.96 2.95
N TYR A 91 -6.15 -9.67 3.12
CA TYR A 91 -5.30 -9.14 4.15
C TYR A 91 -5.86 -7.82 4.66
N ASP A 92 -6.19 -7.74 5.94
CA ASP A 92 -6.87 -6.59 6.54
C ASP A 92 -5.91 -5.52 7.08
N GLY A 93 -4.60 -5.81 7.07
CA GLY A 93 -3.57 -4.88 7.55
C GLY A 93 -3.19 -3.80 6.55
N THR A 94 -2.40 -2.83 7.02
CA THR A 94 -1.82 -1.78 6.17
C THR A 94 -0.88 -2.39 5.14
N LEU A 95 -1.07 -2.06 3.87
CA LEU A 95 -0.35 -2.61 2.74
C LEU A 95 0.04 -1.49 1.76
N ASN A 96 1.31 -1.47 1.36
CA ASN A 96 1.83 -0.51 0.38
C ASN A 96 2.00 -1.14 -1.00
N ILE A 97 2.45 -2.39 -1.05
CA ILE A 97 2.61 -3.15 -2.29
C ILE A 97 2.08 -4.57 -2.07
N TRP A 98 1.33 -5.05 -3.04
CA TRP A 98 0.89 -6.44 -3.11
C TRP A 98 1.46 -7.13 -4.33
N GLN A 99 2.39 -8.08 -4.14
CA GLN A 99 2.82 -9.00 -5.17
C GLN A 99 1.75 -10.07 -5.36
N CYS A 100 0.98 -9.93 -6.40
CA CYS A 100 -0.19 -10.78 -6.66
C CYS A 100 0.12 -12.00 -7.52
N SER A 101 1.27 -11.99 -8.22
CA SER A 101 1.72 -13.11 -9.06
C SER A 101 3.24 -13.12 -9.20
N SER A 102 3.81 -14.31 -9.32
CA SER A 102 5.19 -14.54 -9.78
C SER A 102 5.24 -15.16 -11.19
N ARG A 103 4.12 -15.19 -11.90
CA ARG A 103 3.97 -15.89 -13.19
C ARG A 103 3.30 -15.03 -14.27
N ALA A 104 3.36 -13.72 -14.14
CA ALA A 104 2.83 -12.82 -15.15
C ALA A 104 3.64 -12.93 -16.46
N LYS A 105 2.96 -12.66 -17.58
CA LYS A 105 3.57 -12.61 -18.90
C LYS A 105 3.48 -11.18 -19.42
N ILE A 106 4.62 -10.70 -19.91
CA ILE A 106 4.75 -9.37 -20.51
C ILE A 106 5.31 -9.56 -21.93
N ASP A 107 4.71 -8.92 -22.89
CA ASP A 107 5.16 -8.98 -24.26
C ASP A 107 6.61 -8.50 -24.39
N GLY A 108 7.43 -9.27 -25.09
CA GLY A 108 8.86 -9.03 -25.22
C GLY A 108 9.74 -9.65 -24.11
N ILE A 109 9.15 -10.19 -23.04
CA ILE A 109 9.88 -10.90 -21.97
C ILE A 109 9.61 -12.41 -22.07
N LYS A 110 10.66 -13.20 -22.27
CA LYS A 110 10.54 -14.66 -22.48
C LYS A 110 10.17 -15.42 -21.21
N THR A 111 10.62 -14.94 -20.06
CA THR A 111 10.38 -15.55 -18.74
C THR A 111 9.08 -15.02 -18.12
N CYS A 112 8.63 -15.64 -17.01
CA CYS A 112 7.64 -15.03 -16.15
C CYS A 112 8.27 -13.89 -15.35
N VAL A 113 7.44 -12.93 -14.97
CA VAL A 113 7.81 -11.80 -14.11
C VAL A 113 6.85 -11.72 -12.92
N ASP A 114 7.30 -11.09 -11.86
CA ASP A 114 6.44 -10.71 -10.76
C ASP A 114 5.47 -9.61 -11.19
N LEU A 115 4.28 -9.62 -10.65
CA LEU A 115 3.27 -8.60 -10.84
C LEU A 115 2.85 -8.05 -9.50
N ASP A 116 2.96 -6.72 -9.38
CA ASP A 116 2.70 -6.00 -8.16
C ASP A 116 1.65 -4.92 -8.35
N TYR A 117 0.76 -4.80 -7.36
CA TYR A 117 -0.05 -3.63 -7.16
C TYR A 117 0.63 -2.70 -6.16
N TRP A 118 0.94 -1.50 -6.60
CA TRP A 118 1.43 -0.46 -5.71
C TRP A 118 0.27 0.41 -5.25
N TYR A 119 -0.13 0.21 -4.00
CA TYR A 119 -1.00 1.15 -3.32
C TYR A 119 -0.16 2.37 -2.98
N LYS A 120 -0.44 3.51 -3.61
CA LYS A 120 0.28 4.75 -3.29
C LYS A 120 0.28 4.96 -1.79
N SER A 121 1.40 4.66 -1.17
CA SER A 121 1.58 4.79 0.27
C SER A 121 2.08 6.18 0.61
N GLY A 122 1.49 6.76 1.61
CA GLY A 122 1.91 8.02 2.18
C GLY A 122 1.30 9.21 1.47
N GLY A 123 0.23 9.73 2.01
CA GLY A 123 -0.39 10.95 1.55
C GLY A 123 -1.88 10.79 1.32
N THR A 124 -2.45 11.92 1.02
CA THR A 124 -3.84 12.04 0.64
C THR A 124 -3.95 12.08 -0.89
N ASP A 125 -4.94 11.42 -1.43
CA ASP A 125 -5.23 11.44 -2.87
C ASP A 125 -6.75 11.47 -3.08
N VAL A 126 -7.17 11.84 -4.29
CA VAL A 126 -8.56 11.70 -4.74
C VAL A 126 -8.55 10.72 -5.91
N VAL A 127 -9.09 9.54 -5.67
CA VAL A 127 -9.06 8.43 -6.63
C VAL A 127 -10.46 8.11 -7.15
N LYS A 128 -10.54 7.70 -8.42
CA LYS A 128 -11.78 7.24 -9.03
C LYS A 128 -11.89 5.73 -8.89
N ASP A 129 -13.00 5.25 -8.34
CA ASP A 129 -13.34 3.84 -8.36
C ASP A 129 -13.75 3.45 -9.80
N PRO A 130 -13.05 2.51 -10.43
CA PRO A 130 -13.37 2.09 -11.80
C PRO A 130 -14.71 1.34 -11.92
N LYS A 131 -15.24 0.80 -10.80
CA LYS A 131 -16.49 0.02 -10.77
C LYS A 131 -17.72 0.91 -10.61
N THR A 132 -17.68 1.81 -9.63
CA THR A 132 -18.81 2.69 -9.32
C THR A 132 -18.75 4.00 -10.11
N GLY A 133 -17.55 4.41 -10.55
CA GLY A 133 -17.29 5.70 -11.17
C GLY A 133 -17.23 6.85 -10.18
N GLU A 134 -17.45 6.60 -8.90
CA GLU A 134 -17.35 7.58 -7.83
C GLU A 134 -15.89 7.95 -7.53
N TRP A 135 -15.69 9.10 -6.95
CA TRP A 135 -14.38 9.60 -6.58
C TRP A 135 -14.29 9.75 -5.07
N TYR A 136 -13.25 9.16 -4.48
CA TYR A 136 -13.05 9.09 -3.04
C TYR A 136 -11.77 9.81 -2.62
N TYR A 137 -11.85 10.51 -1.50
CA TYR A 137 -10.67 10.96 -0.79
C TYR A 137 -10.07 9.80 -0.01
N THR A 138 -8.78 9.59 -0.18
CA THR A 138 -8.07 8.49 0.48
C THR A 138 -6.87 9.00 1.27
N VAL A 139 -6.64 8.36 2.40
CA VAL A 139 -5.42 8.49 3.20
C VAL A 139 -4.72 7.15 3.16
N ASN A 140 -3.48 7.12 2.67
CA ASN A 140 -2.71 5.88 2.49
C ASN A 140 -3.45 4.81 1.63
N GLY A 141 -4.23 5.26 0.64
CA GLY A 141 -4.99 4.38 -0.24
C GLY A 141 -6.31 3.86 0.34
N VAL A 142 -6.65 4.20 1.58
CA VAL A 142 -7.93 3.86 2.24
C VAL A 142 -8.85 5.08 2.22
N MET A 143 -10.11 4.87 1.85
CA MET A 143 -11.11 5.94 1.89
C MET A 143 -11.24 6.49 3.32
N ASP A 144 -11.17 7.80 3.45
CA ASP A 144 -11.44 8.50 4.71
C ASP A 144 -12.84 9.15 4.67
N GLU A 145 -13.82 8.43 5.19
CA GLU A 145 -15.20 8.90 5.27
C GLU A 145 -15.39 10.12 6.20
N GLY A 146 -14.44 10.38 7.09
CA GLY A 146 -14.46 11.54 7.97
C GLY A 146 -14.07 12.85 7.29
N TYR A 147 -13.39 12.77 6.14
CA TYR A 147 -12.87 13.96 5.48
C TYR A 147 -13.95 14.78 4.78
N THR A 148 -13.99 16.07 5.08
CA THR A 148 -14.80 17.06 4.36
C THR A 148 -13.95 18.31 4.15
N GLY A 149 -13.70 18.66 2.88
CA GLY A 149 -12.79 19.77 2.55
C GLY A 149 -12.54 19.91 1.07
N VAL A 150 -11.36 20.44 0.73
CA VAL A 150 -10.87 20.53 -0.65
C VAL A 150 -9.58 19.73 -0.76
N ALA A 151 -9.57 18.70 -1.59
CA ALA A 151 -8.44 17.80 -1.77
C ALA A 151 -7.92 17.79 -3.20
N LYS A 152 -6.65 17.41 -3.39
CA LYS A 152 -5.93 17.47 -4.67
C LYS A 152 -5.60 16.08 -5.19
N ASN A 153 -5.68 15.93 -6.52
CA ASN A 153 -5.02 14.85 -7.26
C ASN A 153 -4.34 15.40 -8.52
N SER A 154 -3.83 14.52 -9.39
CA SER A 154 -3.20 14.91 -10.65
C SER A 154 -4.13 15.66 -11.62
N ASN A 155 -5.46 15.53 -11.47
CA ASN A 155 -6.48 16.12 -12.35
C ASN A 155 -7.02 17.46 -11.84
N GLY A 156 -6.67 17.85 -10.61
CA GLY A 156 -7.08 19.12 -10.02
C GLY A 156 -7.41 19.06 -8.53
N TRP A 157 -8.14 20.07 -8.07
CA TRP A 157 -8.61 20.21 -6.70
C TRP A 157 -10.12 20.01 -6.65
N TRP A 158 -10.59 19.22 -5.68
CA TRP A 158 -11.96 18.72 -5.64
C TRP A 158 -12.62 18.97 -4.31
N ARG A 159 -13.88 19.34 -4.31
CA ARG A 159 -14.72 19.39 -3.11
C ARG A 159 -15.08 17.97 -2.68
N VAL A 160 -14.66 17.60 -1.49
CA VAL A 160 -14.96 16.30 -0.87
C VAL A 160 -15.91 16.52 0.31
N GLU A 161 -16.89 15.66 0.45
CA GLU A 161 -17.84 15.63 1.57
C GLU A 161 -17.98 14.18 2.04
N LYS A 162 -17.63 13.93 3.31
CA LYS A 162 -17.65 12.59 3.91
C LYS A 162 -16.91 11.55 3.05
N GLY A 163 -15.71 11.93 2.61
CA GLY A 163 -14.84 11.07 1.82
C GLY A 163 -15.18 10.98 0.32
N ILE A 164 -16.31 11.51 -0.14
CA ILE A 164 -16.76 11.42 -1.54
C ILE A 164 -16.68 12.79 -2.22
N VAL A 165 -16.23 12.82 -3.47
CA VAL A 165 -16.21 14.07 -4.27
C VAL A 165 -17.65 14.46 -4.63
N ASN A 166 -18.05 15.65 -4.22
CA ASN A 166 -19.37 16.21 -4.54
C ASN A 166 -19.29 17.05 -5.83
N PHE A 167 -19.54 16.45 -6.97
CA PHE A 167 -19.56 17.12 -8.28
C PHE A 167 -20.70 18.13 -8.45
N ASN A 168 -21.71 18.14 -7.57
CA ASN A 168 -22.82 19.08 -7.62
C ASN A 168 -22.56 20.35 -6.80
N TYR A 169 -21.45 20.39 -6.03
CA TYR A 169 -21.15 21.52 -5.17
C TYR A 169 -20.74 22.75 -5.99
N ASN A 170 -21.38 23.89 -5.69
CA ASN A 170 -21.03 25.20 -6.20
C ASN A 170 -21.00 26.19 -5.02
N GLY A 171 -19.89 26.89 -4.83
CA GLY A 171 -19.72 27.81 -3.71
C GLY A 171 -18.29 27.95 -3.25
N VAL A 172 -18.08 28.33 -2.01
CA VAL A 172 -16.76 28.55 -1.43
C VAL A 172 -16.47 27.46 -0.41
N ALA A 173 -15.26 26.90 -0.44
CA ALA A 173 -14.78 25.92 0.51
C ALA A 173 -13.34 26.20 0.93
N TYR A 174 -12.96 25.71 2.12
CA TYR A 174 -11.67 25.97 2.75
C TYR A 174 -10.81 24.69 2.85
N ASN A 175 -9.49 24.85 2.72
CA ASN A 175 -8.49 23.88 3.20
C ASN A 175 -7.29 24.64 3.79
N GLU A 176 -6.22 23.92 4.16
CA GLU A 176 -4.99 24.50 4.73
C GLU A 176 -4.31 25.56 3.86
N ASN A 177 -4.59 25.58 2.56
CA ASN A 177 -4.04 26.55 1.61
C ASN A 177 -4.94 27.77 1.42
N GLY A 178 -6.14 27.84 2.05
CA GLY A 178 -7.04 28.97 2.00
C GLY A 178 -8.45 28.65 1.50
N TRP A 179 -9.16 29.73 1.07
CA TRP A 179 -10.50 29.68 0.52
C TRP A 179 -10.49 29.50 -0.98
N TRP A 180 -11.34 28.61 -1.49
CA TRP A 180 -11.43 28.26 -2.90
C TRP A 180 -12.85 28.40 -3.42
N TYR A 181 -13.01 29.01 -4.59
CA TYR A 181 -14.27 28.96 -5.31
C TYR A 181 -14.40 27.64 -6.06
N ILE A 182 -15.52 26.95 -5.86
CA ILE A 182 -15.80 25.65 -6.41
C ILE A 182 -16.96 25.75 -7.39
N ARG A 183 -16.79 25.18 -8.57
CA ARG A 183 -17.86 25.02 -9.58
C ARG A 183 -17.91 23.56 -10.03
N GLY A 184 -19.09 22.93 -9.92
CA GLY A 184 -19.24 21.52 -10.28
C GLY A 184 -18.29 20.59 -9.54
N GLY A 185 -18.06 20.84 -8.24
CA GLY A 185 -17.16 20.05 -7.39
C GLY A 185 -15.66 20.28 -7.60
N LYS A 186 -15.24 21.08 -8.58
CA LYS A 186 -13.84 21.37 -8.87
C LYS A 186 -13.50 22.83 -8.55
N VAL A 187 -12.27 23.07 -8.06
CA VAL A 187 -11.77 24.45 -7.87
C VAL A 187 -11.68 25.15 -9.22
N ASP A 188 -12.29 26.31 -9.28
CA ASP A 188 -12.26 27.20 -10.43
C ASP A 188 -11.24 28.31 -10.19
N PHE A 189 -10.06 28.16 -10.72
CA PHE A 189 -8.95 29.12 -10.55
C PHE A 189 -9.12 30.44 -11.32
N SER A 190 -10.21 30.60 -12.07
CA SER A 190 -10.49 31.88 -12.75
C SER A 190 -11.01 32.96 -11.80
N TYR A 191 -11.34 32.58 -10.56
CA TYR A 191 -11.81 33.48 -9.48
C TYR A 191 -10.76 33.60 -8.37
N THR A 192 -9.56 33.98 -8.69
CA THR A 192 -8.50 34.32 -7.72
C THR A 192 -8.40 35.82 -7.50
#